data_09094818f08c9b5488c83422754e271f
#
_entry.id   09094818f08c9b5488c83422754e271f
#
_cell.length_a   1.000
_cell.length_b   1.000
_cell.length_c   1.000
_cell.angle_alpha   90.00
_cell.angle_beta   90.00
_cell.angle_gamma   90.00
#
_symmetry.space_group_name_H-M   'P 1'
#
loop_
_entity.id
_entity.type
_entity.pdbx_description
1 polymer ?
#
loop_
_entity_poly.entity_id
_entity_poly.type
_entity_poly.pdbx_seq_one_letter_code
_entity_poly.pdbx_strand_id
1 'polypeptide(L)'
;MIQERVLITGAAGFLGSHLCDRFVKEGYKVIGLDNFLTGNPDNIAHLFGNPNFEFIQHDVTNYIYVEGPLRYILHFASPASPIDYLRLPIQTLKVGSLGTHKVLGLAKAKNARVLIASTSEVYGDPLEHPQYEGYWGNVNPIGIRGVYDEAKRFMEAMTMAYHRYHEVETRIIRIFNTYGPRMRLDDGRALPAFVGQALRGEDISVFGDGSQTRSFCYVDDLVEGIYRLLLSDYSDPVNIGNPDEISILDFAKEIISLTGTSSKIVYKELPQDDPKVRQPDISLAKKLLGWEPKISRSEGLKITVDFFIKQVNGVQKV
;
A
#
# COMPACT_ATOMS: atom_id res chain seq x y z
N MET A 1 18.74 15.63 -23.23
CA MET A 1 18.96 14.99 -21.91
C MET A 1 18.44 13.57 -22.00
N ILE A 2 19.13 12.59 -21.43
CA ILE A 2 18.65 11.21 -21.38
C ILE A 2 17.49 11.17 -20.39
N GLN A 3 16.35 10.64 -20.81
CA GLN A 3 15.17 10.50 -19.95
C GLN A 3 15.48 9.55 -18.77
N GLU A 4 15.20 9.99 -17.56
CA GLU A 4 15.41 9.18 -16.36
C GLU A 4 14.41 8.01 -16.30
N ARG A 5 14.89 6.83 -15.84
CA ARG A 5 14.10 5.60 -15.81
C ARG A 5 13.84 5.18 -14.38
N VAL A 6 12.62 4.70 -14.15
CA VAL A 6 12.18 4.17 -12.86
C VAL A 6 11.59 2.78 -13.01
N LEU A 7 12.01 1.85 -12.14
CA LEU A 7 11.41 0.53 -12.03
C LEU A 7 10.39 0.53 -10.87
N ILE A 8 9.15 0.09 -11.14
CA ILE A 8 8.10 -0.04 -10.12
C ILE A 8 7.67 -1.50 -10.08
N THR A 9 7.95 -2.22 -8.99
CA THR A 9 7.48 -3.59 -8.79
C THR A 9 6.11 -3.58 -8.10
N GLY A 10 5.25 -4.56 -8.41
CA GLY A 10 3.85 -4.54 -8.01
C GLY A 10 3.03 -3.53 -8.84
N ALA A 11 3.47 -3.28 -10.08
CA ALA A 11 2.93 -2.22 -10.95
C ALA A 11 1.44 -2.36 -11.27
N ALA A 12 0.91 -3.60 -11.35
CA ALA A 12 -0.49 -3.87 -11.60
C ALA A 12 -1.36 -3.90 -10.31
N GLY A 13 -0.74 -3.71 -9.15
CA GLY A 13 -1.43 -3.56 -7.87
C GLY A 13 -2.10 -2.20 -7.69
N PHE A 14 -2.85 -2.04 -6.60
CA PHE A 14 -3.51 -0.79 -6.25
C PHE A 14 -2.53 0.39 -6.24
N LEU A 15 -1.56 0.41 -5.32
CA LEU A 15 -0.61 1.52 -5.20
C LEU A 15 0.36 1.60 -6.38
N GLY A 16 0.84 0.44 -6.88
CA GLY A 16 1.78 0.39 -7.99
C GLY A 16 1.26 1.06 -9.25
N SER A 17 -0.03 0.87 -9.58
CA SER A 17 -0.64 1.48 -10.76
C SER A 17 -0.77 3.00 -10.67
N HIS A 18 -1.10 3.54 -9.50
CA HIS A 18 -1.11 4.99 -9.26
C HIS A 18 0.29 5.59 -9.31
N LEU A 19 1.30 4.85 -8.83
CA LEU A 19 2.70 5.26 -8.95
C LEU A 19 3.16 5.26 -10.41
N CYS A 20 2.77 4.27 -11.21
CA CYS A 20 3.06 4.28 -12.65
C CYS A 20 2.50 5.55 -13.31
N ASP A 21 1.25 5.90 -13.04
CA ASP A 21 0.64 7.14 -13.56
C ASP A 21 1.40 8.38 -13.12
N ARG A 22 1.75 8.46 -11.83
CA ARG A 22 2.47 9.61 -11.29
C ARG A 22 3.83 9.79 -11.98
N PHE A 23 4.63 8.73 -12.09
CA PHE A 23 5.96 8.83 -12.67
C PHE A 23 5.94 9.08 -14.19
N VAL A 24 4.97 8.52 -14.92
CA VAL A 24 4.75 8.86 -16.34
C VAL A 24 4.41 10.34 -16.49
N LYS A 25 3.52 10.86 -15.63
CA LYS A 25 3.13 12.29 -15.61
C LYS A 25 4.31 13.21 -15.31
N GLU A 26 5.23 12.79 -14.43
CA GLU A 26 6.46 13.53 -14.11
C GLU A 26 7.55 13.42 -15.21
N GLY A 27 7.27 12.72 -16.31
CA GLY A 27 8.17 12.61 -17.46
C GLY A 27 9.22 11.51 -17.36
N TYR A 28 9.13 10.60 -16.40
CA TYR A 28 10.02 9.43 -16.32
C TYR A 28 9.62 8.37 -17.34
N LYS A 29 10.60 7.58 -17.79
CA LYS A 29 10.32 6.29 -18.43
C LYS A 29 10.09 5.23 -17.34
N VAL A 30 8.86 4.77 -17.21
CA VAL A 30 8.43 3.81 -16.20
C VAL A 30 8.56 2.39 -16.73
N ILE A 31 9.20 1.52 -15.96
CA ILE A 31 9.22 0.08 -16.16
C ILE A 31 8.35 -0.52 -15.05
N GLY A 32 7.14 -0.93 -15.40
CA GLY A 32 6.26 -1.66 -14.50
C GLY A 32 6.62 -3.14 -14.48
N LEU A 33 6.74 -3.74 -13.29
CA LEU A 33 7.02 -5.17 -13.11
C LEU A 33 5.99 -5.78 -12.17
N ASP A 34 5.31 -6.85 -12.63
CA ASP A 34 4.32 -7.58 -11.84
C ASP A 34 4.20 -9.02 -12.35
N ASN A 35 3.80 -9.96 -11.52
CA ASN A 35 3.51 -11.35 -11.90
C ASN A 35 2.01 -11.66 -11.97
N PHE A 36 1.16 -10.68 -11.68
CA PHE A 36 -0.31 -10.78 -11.60
C PHE A 36 -0.85 -11.78 -10.56
N LEU A 37 -0.04 -12.14 -9.55
CA LEU A 37 -0.49 -13.04 -8.49
C LEU A 37 -1.68 -12.45 -7.70
N THR A 38 -1.63 -11.14 -7.45
CA THR A 38 -2.70 -10.35 -6.79
C THR A 38 -2.99 -9.05 -7.54
N GLY A 39 -2.15 -8.67 -8.49
CA GLY A 39 -2.32 -7.50 -9.34
C GLY A 39 -3.39 -7.74 -10.43
N ASN A 40 -4.06 -6.65 -10.85
CA ASN A 40 -5.02 -6.67 -11.94
C ASN A 40 -4.45 -5.93 -13.16
N PRO A 41 -4.30 -6.57 -14.34
CA PRO A 41 -3.80 -5.92 -15.55
C PRO A 41 -4.64 -4.70 -15.97
N ASP A 42 -5.93 -4.66 -15.66
CA ASP A 42 -6.81 -3.52 -15.97
C ASP A 42 -6.35 -2.23 -15.28
N ASN A 43 -5.67 -2.33 -14.15
CA ASN A 43 -5.15 -1.17 -13.42
C ASN A 43 -4.09 -0.39 -14.22
N ILE A 44 -3.42 -1.03 -15.18
CA ILE A 44 -2.35 -0.46 -16.01
C ILE A 44 -2.68 -0.50 -17.51
N ALA A 45 -3.86 -1.00 -17.90
CA ALA A 45 -4.24 -1.17 -19.31
C ALA A 45 -4.17 0.15 -20.10
N HIS A 46 -4.52 1.27 -19.49
CA HIS A 46 -4.48 2.61 -20.08
C HIS A 46 -3.06 3.12 -20.36
N LEU A 47 -2.03 2.50 -19.80
CA LEU A 47 -0.62 2.85 -20.02
C LEU A 47 0.00 2.10 -21.22
N PHE A 48 -0.62 1.00 -21.69
CA PHE A 48 -0.09 0.30 -22.86
C PHE A 48 -0.17 1.16 -24.11
N GLY A 49 0.92 1.18 -24.88
CA GLY A 49 1.10 2.06 -26.01
C GLY A 49 1.66 3.46 -25.68
N ASN A 50 1.78 3.81 -24.40
CA ASN A 50 2.48 5.03 -24.00
C ASN A 50 4.00 4.83 -24.17
N PRO A 51 4.73 5.69 -24.91
CA PRO A 51 6.19 5.54 -25.12
C PRO A 51 7.00 5.62 -23.83
N ASN A 52 6.43 6.20 -22.77
CA ASN A 52 7.05 6.33 -21.45
C ASN A 52 6.70 5.18 -20.50
N PHE A 53 6.01 4.13 -20.96
CA PHE A 53 5.67 2.99 -20.14
C PHE A 53 6.07 1.66 -20.82
N GLU A 54 6.75 0.83 -20.09
CA GLU A 54 7.14 -0.53 -20.47
C GLU A 54 6.69 -1.49 -19.37
N PHE A 55 6.17 -2.66 -19.72
CA PHE A 55 5.75 -3.65 -18.74
C PHE A 55 6.52 -4.95 -18.89
N ILE A 56 6.96 -5.51 -17.75
CA ILE A 56 7.66 -6.79 -17.64
C ILE A 56 6.86 -7.68 -16.71
N GLN A 57 6.30 -8.78 -17.25
CA GLN A 57 5.69 -9.81 -16.42
C GLN A 57 6.78 -10.67 -15.79
N HIS A 58 6.97 -10.51 -14.46
CA HIS A 58 8.04 -11.20 -13.76
C HIS A 58 7.76 -11.32 -12.26
N ASP A 59 8.25 -12.40 -11.64
CA ASP A 59 8.22 -12.61 -10.20
C ASP A 59 9.49 -12.05 -9.56
N VAL A 60 9.32 -11.10 -8.63
CA VAL A 60 10.44 -10.42 -7.94
C VAL A 60 11.32 -11.35 -7.10
N THR A 61 10.85 -12.55 -6.77
CA THR A 61 11.64 -13.56 -6.04
C THR A 61 12.70 -14.23 -6.91
N ASN A 62 12.59 -14.09 -8.25
CA ASN A 62 13.58 -14.53 -9.22
C ASN A 62 14.61 -13.42 -9.50
N TYR A 63 15.64 -13.76 -10.27
CA TYR A 63 16.65 -12.77 -10.69
C TYR A 63 16.02 -11.70 -11.58
N ILE A 64 16.16 -10.43 -11.18
CA ILE A 64 15.61 -9.29 -11.92
C ILE A 64 16.70 -8.70 -12.81
N TYR A 65 16.46 -8.72 -14.12
CA TYR A 65 17.31 -8.04 -15.09
C TYR A 65 16.54 -6.90 -15.76
N VAL A 66 17.15 -5.71 -15.76
CA VAL A 66 16.66 -4.53 -16.48
C VAL A 66 17.83 -3.95 -17.25
N GLU A 67 17.69 -3.82 -18.56
CA GLU A 67 18.73 -3.24 -19.41
C GLU A 67 18.89 -1.74 -19.15
N GLY A 68 20.12 -1.23 -19.28
CA GLY A 68 20.45 0.19 -19.15
C GLY A 68 20.39 0.76 -17.72
N PRO A 69 20.53 2.07 -17.57
CA PRO A 69 20.55 2.71 -16.26
C PRO A 69 19.16 2.80 -15.64
N LEU A 70 19.10 2.79 -14.31
CA LEU A 70 17.91 3.10 -13.52
C LEU A 70 18.27 4.24 -12.56
N ARG A 71 17.40 5.25 -12.47
CA ARG A 71 17.52 6.32 -11.48
C ARG A 71 16.89 5.90 -10.15
N TYR A 72 15.68 5.32 -10.22
CA TYR A 72 14.91 4.95 -9.06
C TYR A 72 14.34 3.53 -9.19
N ILE A 73 14.15 2.88 -8.05
CA ILE A 73 13.42 1.63 -7.91
C ILE A 73 12.40 1.79 -6.79
N LEU A 74 11.13 1.50 -7.06
CA LEU A 74 10.06 1.47 -6.06
C LEU A 74 9.61 0.02 -5.88
N HIS A 75 9.82 -0.54 -4.68
CA HIS A 75 9.47 -1.93 -4.39
C HIS A 75 8.13 -2.02 -3.66
N PHE A 76 7.06 -2.26 -4.43
CA PHE A 76 5.68 -2.36 -3.96
C PHE A 76 5.07 -3.75 -4.15
N ALA A 77 5.78 -4.68 -4.79
CA ALA A 77 5.33 -6.06 -4.94
C ALA A 77 5.21 -6.74 -3.58
N SER A 78 4.00 -7.11 -3.20
CA SER A 78 3.68 -7.92 -2.02
C SER A 78 2.20 -8.28 -2.03
N PRO A 79 1.78 -9.52 -1.66
CA PRO A 79 0.43 -9.75 -1.19
C PRO A 79 0.21 -8.92 0.09
N ALA A 80 -0.65 -7.90 0.03
CA ALA A 80 -0.75 -6.89 1.09
C ALA A 80 -2.13 -6.83 1.76
N SER A 81 -3.13 -7.52 1.21
CA SER A 81 -4.44 -7.64 1.84
C SER A 81 -4.49 -8.82 2.81
N PRO A 82 -5.29 -8.75 3.89
CA PRO A 82 -5.45 -9.85 4.83
C PRO A 82 -5.85 -11.17 4.15
N ILE A 83 -6.75 -11.14 3.19
CA ILE A 83 -7.19 -12.31 2.44
C ILE A 83 -6.02 -12.90 1.64
N ASP A 84 -5.22 -12.05 0.99
CA ASP A 84 -4.13 -12.52 0.12
C ASP A 84 -2.97 -13.11 0.92
N TYR A 85 -2.46 -12.41 1.94
CA TYR A 85 -1.30 -12.92 2.67
C TYR A 85 -1.64 -14.16 3.54
N LEU A 86 -2.91 -14.31 3.96
CA LEU A 86 -3.35 -15.53 4.64
C LEU A 86 -3.51 -16.70 3.67
N ARG A 87 -3.94 -16.46 2.43
CA ARG A 87 -4.02 -17.47 1.36
C ARG A 87 -2.65 -17.82 0.78
N LEU A 88 -1.72 -16.89 0.75
CA LEU A 88 -0.41 -16.98 0.12
C LEU A 88 0.74 -16.72 1.12
N PRO A 89 0.77 -17.39 2.30
CA PRO A 89 1.69 -17.04 3.37
C PRO A 89 3.17 -17.21 2.98
N ILE A 90 3.49 -18.31 2.29
CA ILE A 90 4.86 -18.59 1.86
C ILE A 90 5.32 -17.61 0.78
N GLN A 91 4.45 -17.27 -0.16
CA GLN A 91 4.75 -16.27 -1.20
C GLN A 91 4.99 -14.89 -0.58
N THR A 92 4.19 -14.51 0.41
CA THR A 92 4.35 -13.26 1.15
C THR A 92 5.72 -13.17 1.83
N LEU A 93 6.13 -14.22 2.55
CA LEU A 93 7.45 -14.29 3.17
C LEU A 93 8.58 -14.29 2.14
N LYS A 94 8.43 -15.00 1.01
CA LYS A 94 9.43 -15.00 -0.07
C LYS A 94 9.59 -13.62 -0.71
N VAL A 95 8.52 -12.90 -0.94
CA VAL A 95 8.60 -11.53 -1.48
C VAL A 95 9.28 -10.60 -0.49
N GLY A 96 8.91 -10.65 0.79
CA GLY A 96 9.55 -9.85 1.85
C GLY A 96 11.03 -10.14 2.03
N SER A 97 11.48 -11.37 1.78
CA SER A 97 12.88 -11.79 1.92
C SER A 97 13.62 -11.82 0.59
N LEU A 98 13.37 -12.83 -0.25
CA LEU A 98 14.08 -13.03 -1.51
C LEU A 98 13.81 -11.88 -2.51
N GLY A 99 12.56 -11.44 -2.61
CA GLY A 99 12.19 -10.33 -3.50
C GLY A 99 12.92 -9.05 -3.12
N THR A 100 12.88 -8.68 -1.85
CA THR A 100 13.61 -7.50 -1.33
C THR A 100 15.11 -7.62 -1.57
N HIS A 101 15.69 -8.79 -1.31
CA HIS A 101 17.12 -9.04 -1.58
C HIS A 101 17.47 -8.83 -3.06
N LYS A 102 16.64 -9.34 -4.00
CA LYS A 102 16.87 -9.17 -5.44
C LYS A 102 16.76 -7.70 -5.87
N VAL A 103 15.76 -6.99 -5.35
CA VAL A 103 15.56 -5.57 -5.63
C VAL A 103 16.72 -4.72 -5.10
N LEU A 104 17.17 -4.94 -3.86
CA LEU A 104 18.32 -4.24 -3.28
C LEU A 104 19.63 -4.56 -4.01
N GLY A 105 19.81 -5.83 -4.44
CA GLY A 105 20.94 -6.22 -5.28
C GLY A 105 20.94 -5.51 -6.64
N LEU A 106 19.78 -5.35 -7.27
CA LEU A 106 19.61 -4.58 -8.51
C LEU A 106 19.91 -3.10 -8.26
N ALA A 107 19.39 -2.50 -7.17
CA ALA A 107 19.66 -1.12 -6.80
C ALA A 107 21.18 -0.86 -6.66
N LYS A 108 21.89 -1.75 -5.95
CA LYS A 108 23.34 -1.70 -5.84
C LYS A 108 24.03 -1.78 -7.21
N ALA A 109 23.66 -2.75 -8.05
CA ALA A 109 24.28 -2.97 -9.36
C ALA A 109 24.04 -1.80 -10.33
N LYS A 110 22.91 -1.08 -10.19
CA LYS A 110 22.55 0.06 -11.04
C LYS A 110 22.93 1.42 -10.44
N ASN A 111 23.47 1.46 -9.22
CA ASN A 111 23.63 2.68 -8.42
C ASN A 111 22.35 3.51 -8.38
N ALA A 112 21.22 2.84 -8.19
CA ALA A 112 19.89 3.42 -8.18
C ALA A 112 19.40 3.65 -6.75
N ARG A 113 18.72 4.78 -6.51
CA ARG A 113 17.99 5.00 -5.25
C ARG A 113 16.78 4.08 -5.20
N VAL A 114 16.57 3.42 -4.07
CA VAL A 114 15.46 2.48 -3.88
C VAL A 114 14.55 2.92 -2.75
N LEU A 115 13.22 2.90 -3.00
CA LEU A 115 12.19 3.08 -1.99
C LEU A 115 11.47 1.75 -1.76
N ILE A 116 11.41 1.35 -0.48
CA ILE A 116 10.79 0.10 -0.03
C ILE A 116 9.46 0.42 0.67
N ALA A 117 8.38 -0.23 0.21
CA ALA A 117 7.06 -0.12 0.81
C ALA A 117 6.94 -1.01 2.05
N SER A 118 7.20 -0.43 3.22
CA SER A 118 6.82 -1.00 4.51
C SER A 118 5.37 -0.63 4.86
N THR A 119 4.94 -0.85 6.08
CA THR A 119 3.55 -0.76 6.51
C THR A 119 3.45 -0.37 7.98
N SER A 120 2.31 0.17 8.39
CA SER A 120 1.97 0.34 9.80
C SER A 120 1.85 -0.98 10.57
N GLU A 121 1.73 -2.11 9.88
CA GLU A 121 1.65 -3.43 10.52
C GLU A 121 2.96 -3.83 11.23
N VAL A 122 4.09 -3.18 10.92
CA VAL A 122 5.35 -3.36 11.68
C VAL A 122 5.23 -2.96 13.15
N TYR A 123 4.20 -2.17 13.49
CA TYR A 123 3.89 -1.77 14.87
C TYR A 123 3.08 -2.82 15.64
N GLY A 124 2.47 -3.81 14.96
CA GLY A 124 1.65 -4.86 15.59
C GLY A 124 0.38 -4.32 16.25
N ASP A 125 0.00 -4.87 17.41
CA ASP A 125 -1.01 -4.29 18.30
C ASP A 125 -0.30 -3.25 19.21
N PRO A 126 -0.33 -1.95 18.84
CA PRO A 126 0.61 -0.99 19.40
C PRO A 126 0.27 -0.62 20.85
N LEU A 127 1.32 -0.48 21.67
CA LEU A 127 1.24 0.06 23.03
C LEU A 127 1.41 1.57 23.08
N GLU A 128 1.83 2.18 21.96
CA GLU A 128 2.00 3.62 21.77
C GLU A 128 0.96 4.17 20.80
N HIS A 129 0.36 5.32 21.10
CA HIS A 129 -0.68 5.93 20.30
C HIS A 129 -0.61 7.47 20.35
N PRO A 130 -0.54 8.20 19.21
CA PRO A 130 -0.34 7.67 17.86
C PRO A 130 1.02 6.99 17.66
N GLN A 131 1.14 6.14 16.62
CA GLN A 131 2.39 5.43 16.32
C GLN A 131 3.39 6.37 15.65
N TYR A 132 4.59 6.49 16.22
CA TYR A 132 5.72 7.26 15.68
C TYR A 132 6.87 6.33 15.25
N GLU A 133 7.77 6.80 14.39
CA GLU A 133 8.77 5.96 13.73
C GLU A 133 9.76 5.31 14.70
N GLY A 134 10.05 5.94 15.84
CA GLY A 134 10.94 5.41 16.88
C GLY A 134 10.33 4.27 17.70
N TYR A 135 9.04 4.00 17.60
CA TYR A 135 8.39 2.88 18.27
C TYR A 135 8.69 1.56 17.54
N TRP A 136 9.23 0.57 18.25
CA TRP A 136 9.67 -0.70 17.64
C TRP A 136 8.55 -1.70 17.38
N GLY A 137 7.38 -1.43 17.93
CA GLY A 137 6.20 -2.27 17.73
C GLY A 137 6.01 -3.37 18.79
N ASN A 138 4.82 -3.98 18.73
CA ASN A 138 4.40 -5.10 19.56
C ASN A 138 3.75 -6.16 18.63
N VAL A 139 4.60 -6.92 17.94
CA VAL A 139 4.19 -7.91 16.93
C VAL A 139 4.23 -9.31 17.52
N ASN A 140 3.20 -10.13 17.24
CA ASN A 140 3.20 -11.55 17.49
C ASN A 140 3.89 -12.29 16.30
N PRO A 141 5.19 -12.69 16.42
CA PRO A 141 5.94 -13.21 15.29
C PRO A 141 5.48 -14.60 14.81
N ILE A 142 4.77 -15.34 15.65
CA ILE A 142 4.23 -16.67 15.33
C ILE A 142 2.70 -16.67 15.17
N GLY A 143 2.07 -15.51 15.33
CA GLY A 143 0.64 -15.34 15.10
C GLY A 143 0.29 -15.47 13.63
N ILE A 144 -1.00 -15.64 13.34
CA ILE A 144 -1.50 -15.83 11.96
C ILE A 144 -1.16 -14.65 11.04
N ARG A 145 -1.09 -13.42 11.58
CA ARG A 145 -0.70 -12.20 10.85
C ARG A 145 0.82 -12.05 10.70
N GLY A 146 1.61 -12.76 11.51
CA GLY A 146 3.07 -12.69 11.52
C GLY A 146 3.73 -12.92 10.17
N VAL A 147 3.07 -13.65 9.25
CA VAL A 147 3.58 -13.84 7.87
C VAL A 147 3.74 -12.54 7.09
N TYR A 148 2.85 -11.56 7.31
CA TYR A 148 2.95 -10.26 6.68
C TYR A 148 3.79 -9.29 7.51
N ASP A 149 3.51 -9.23 8.81
CA ASP A 149 4.17 -8.30 9.72
C ASP A 149 5.69 -8.53 9.75
N GLU A 150 6.12 -9.78 9.91
CA GLU A 150 7.55 -10.13 9.93
C GLU A 150 8.19 -10.06 8.54
N ALA A 151 7.45 -10.35 7.45
CA ALA A 151 7.97 -10.11 6.10
C ALA A 151 8.35 -8.63 5.92
N LYS A 152 7.52 -7.71 6.39
CA LYS A 152 7.77 -6.27 6.29
C LYS A 152 8.87 -5.79 7.25
N ARG A 153 8.91 -6.28 8.49
CA ARG A 153 9.99 -6.00 9.44
C ARG A 153 11.34 -6.50 8.91
N PHE A 154 11.39 -7.68 8.31
CA PHE A 154 12.58 -8.21 7.65
C PHE A 154 13.02 -7.34 6.46
N MET A 155 12.06 -6.85 5.64
CA MET A 155 12.35 -5.91 4.55
C MET A 155 13.07 -4.66 5.06
N GLU A 156 12.58 -4.03 6.13
CA GLU A 156 13.23 -2.86 6.74
C GLU A 156 14.65 -3.18 7.21
N ALA A 157 14.82 -4.29 7.94
CA ALA A 157 16.13 -4.70 8.46
C ALA A 157 17.14 -4.96 7.33
N MET A 158 16.72 -5.67 6.27
CA MET A 158 17.56 -5.93 5.10
C MET A 158 17.89 -4.63 4.35
N THR A 159 16.94 -3.73 4.20
CA THR A 159 17.15 -2.42 3.55
C THR A 159 18.18 -1.60 4.28
N MET A 160 18.09 -1.51 5.61
CA MET A 160 19.09 -0.79 6.42
C MET A 160 20.46 -1.46 6.42
N ALA A 161 20.52 -2.80 6.29
CA ALA A 161 21.79 -3.50 6.11
C ALA A 161 22.46 -3.13 4.77
N TYR A 162 21.69 -3.10 3.67
CA TYR A 162 22.23 -2.66 2.38
C TYR A 162 22.66 -1.18 2.40
N HIS A 163 21.90 -0.34 3.08
CA HIS A 163 22.26 1.07 3.28
C HIS A 163 23.62 1.20 4.00
N ARG A 164 23.78 0.54 5.16
CA ARG A 164 24.98 0.67 6.01
C ARG A 164 26.23 0.00 5.45
N TYR A 165 26.09 -1.18 4.84
CA TYR A 165 27.24 -1.99 4.43
C TYR A 165 27.56 -1.90 2.93
N HIS A 166 26.63 -1.41 2.12
CA HIS A 166 26.81 -1.29 0.67
C HIS A 166 26.53 0.11 0.14
N GLU A 167 26.26 1.07 1.02
CA GLU A 167 26.03 2.48 0.68
C GLU A 167 24.90 2.68 -0.35
N VAL A 168 23.93 1.75 -0.41
CA VAL A 168 22.77 1.90 -1.29
C VAL A 168 21.92 3.05 -0.77
N GLU A 169 21.55 3.97 -1.66
CA GLU A 169 20.60 5.03 -1.33
C GLU A 169 19.19 4.46 -1.12
N THR A 170 18.79 4.28 0.12
CA THR A 170 17.51 3.67 0.49
C THR A 170 16.53 4.67 1.06
N ARG A 171 15.22 4.43 0.83
CA ARG A 171 14.11 5.09 1.49
C ARG A 171 13.13 4.04 1.99
N ILE A 172 12.57 4.22 3.17
CA ILE A 172 11.60 3.29 3.75
C ILE A 172 10.34 4.08 4.08
N ILE A 173 9.21 3.70 3.48
CA ILE A 173 7.91 4.27 3.82
C ILE A 173 7.11 3.28 4.65
N ARG A 174 6.57 3.70 5.80
CA ARG A 174 5.57 2.97 6.57
C ARG A 174 4.18 3.49 6.20
N ILE A 175 3.50 2.74 5.35
CA ILE A 175 2.19 3.09 4.80
C ILE A 175 1.11 2.72 5.82
N PHE A 176 0.28 3.70 6.17
CA PHE A 176 -0.95 3.48 6.93
C PHE A 176 -2.12 3.18 6.00
N ASN A 177 -3.29 2.79 6.58
CA ASN A 177 -4.43 2.38 5.76
C ASN A 177 -4.73 3.39 4.67
N THR A 178 -4.68 2.93 3.44
CA THR A 178 -4.88 3.75 2.24
C THR A 178 -6.04 3.21 1.44
N TYR A 179 -6.81 4.10 0.83
CA TYR A 179 -7.95 3.75 0.00
C TYR A 179 -8.03 4.62 -1.25
N GLY A 180 -8.77 4.14 -2.24
CA GLY A 180 -8.97 4.86 -3.50
C GLY A 180 -9.42 3.94 -4.63
N PRO A 181 -9.62 4.50 -5.84
CA PRO A 181 -9.85 3.74 -7.05
C PRO A 181 -8.81 2.64 -7.29
N ARG A 182 -9.19 1.57 -7.99
CA ARG A 182 -8.37 0.38 -8.29
C ARG A 182 -8.08 -0.54 -7.09
N MET A 183 -8.63 -0.26 -5.89
CA MET A 183 -8.74 -1.31 -4.88
C MET A 183 -9.70 -2.40 -5.37
N ARG A 184 -9.50 -3.63 -4.91
CA ARG A 184 -10.44 -4.72 -5.17
C ARG A 184 -11.57 -4.70 -4.14
N LEU A 185 -12.82 -4.96 -4.57
CA LEU A 185 -13.97 -5.06 -3.65
C LEU A 185 -13.86 -6.26 -2.70
N ASP A 186 -13.12 -7.30 -3.09
CA ASP A 186 -12.83 -8.50 -2.30
C ASP A 186 -11.48 -8.44 -1.57
N ASP A 187 -10.94 -7.24 -1.35
CA ASP A 187 -9.65 -7.01 -0.68
C ASP A 187 -9.64 -7.46 0.79
N GLY A 188 -10.81 -7.52 1.45
CA GLY A 188 -10.97 -7.95 2.84
C GLY A 188 -10.69 -6.88 3.88
N ARG A 189 -10.26 -5.67 3.49
CA ARG A 189 -10.17 -4.52 4.39
C ARG A 189 -11.54 -3.84 4.55
N ALA A 190 -11.70 -3.07 5.62
CA ALA A 190 -13.00 -2.50 6.01
C ALA A 190 -13.69 -1.71 4.90
N LEU A 191 -12.98 -0.78 4.21
CA LEU A 191 -13.60 0.06 3.18
C LEU A 191 -14.15 -0.75 2.00
N PRO A 192 -13.36 -1.56 1.27
CA PRO A 192 -13.90 -2.31 0.15
C PRO A 192 -14.97 -3.33 0.58
N ALA A 193 -14.85 -3.92 1.78
CA ALA A 193 -15.87 -4.82 2.30
C ALA A 193 -17.21 -4.11 2.53
N PHE A 194 -17.19 -2.96 3.21
CA PHE A 194 -18.42 -2.18 3.50
C PHE A 194 -19.06 -1.65 2.23
N VAL A 195 -18.26 -1.07 1.32
CA VAL A 195 -18.78 -0.58 0.03
C VAL A 195 -19.33 -1.72 -0.81
N GLY A 196 -18.61 -2.85 -0.89
CA GLY A 196 -19.08 -4.02 -1.64
C GLY A 196 -20.39 -4.58 -1.09
N GLN A 197 -20.52 -4.71 0.23
CA GLN A 197 -21.76 -5.13 0.89
C GLN A 197 -22.90 -4.13 0.63
N ALA A 198 -22.64 -2.85 0.81
CA ALA A 198 -23.62 -1.79 0.55
C ALA A 198 -24.16 -1.82 -0.90
N LEU A 199 -23.25 -1.94 -1.89
CA LEU A 199 -23.62 -1.95 -3.31
C LEU A 199 -24.40 -3.22 -3.73
N ARG A 200 -24.22 -4.35 -3.01
CA ARG A 200 -24.97 -5.58 -3.24
C ARG A 200 -26.25 -5.68 -2.43
N GLY A 201 -26.56 -4.67 -1.58
CA GLY A 201 -27.70 -4.69 -0.65
C GLY A 201 -27.58 -5.72 0.47
N GLU A 202 -26.33 -6.16 0.77
CA GLU A 202 -26.01 -7.06 1.89
C GLU A 202 -25.84 -6.27 3.18
N ASP A 203 -26.07 -6.91 4.33
CA ASP A 203 -25.79 -6.30 5.63
C ASP A 203 -24.31 -6.03 5.83
N ILE A 204 -23.98 -4.87 6.42
CA ILE A 204 -22.58 -4.46 6.66
C ILE A 204 -22.05 -5.14 7.92
N SER A 205 -21.00 -5.93 7.74
CA SER A 205 -20.36 -6.72 8.81
C SER A 205 -19.35 -5.90 9.59
N VAL A 206 -19.65 -5.55 10.82
CA VAL A 206 -18.74 -4.91 11.78
C VAL A 206 -18.19 -5.99 12.72
N PHE A 207 -16.86 -6.11 12.83
CA PHE A 207 -16.23 -7.05 13.74
C PHE A 207 -16.13 -6.46 15.16
N GLY A 208 -16.32 -7.30 16.20
CA GLY A 208 -16.41 -6.84 17.57
C GLY A 208 -17.60 -5.92 17.78
N ASP A 209 -17.47 -4.92 18.65
CA ASP A 209 -18.45 -3.86 18.88
C ASP A 209 -18.27 -2.65 17.95
N GLY A 210 -17.23 -2.67 17.10
CA GLY A 210 -16.88 -1.60 16.19
C GLY A 210 -16.18 -0.40 16.81
N SER A 211 -15.76 -0.50 18.08
CA SER A 211 -15.04 0.57 18.79
C SER A 211 -13.58 0.72 18.34
N GLN A 212 -13.01 -0.32 17.71
CA GLN A 212 -11.66 -0.25 17.16
C GLN A 212 -11.55 0.88 16.14
N THR A 213 -10.42 1.60 16.18
CA THR A 213 -10.23 2.79 15.36
C THR A 213 -9.24 2.58 14.22
N ARG A 214 -9.46 3.27 13.13
CA ARG A 214 -8.54 3.34 11.97
C ARG A 214 -8.48 4.77 11.46
N SER A 215 -7.38 5.08 10.81
CA SER A 215 -7.23 6.30 10.02
C SER A 215 -7.03 5.95 8.56
N PHE A 216 -7.67 6.69 7.66
CA PHE A 216 -7.70 6.35 6.24
C PHE A 216 -7.12 7.49 5.40
N CYS A 217 -6.07 7.21 4.64
CA CYS A 217 -5.41 8.13 3.73
C CYS A 217 -5.90 7.91 2.30
N TYR A 218 -6.28 8.97 1.60
CA TYR A 218 -6.62 8.85 0.19
C TYR A 218 -5.36 8.61 -0.66
N VAL A 219 -5.48 7.82 -1.72
CA VAL A 219 -4.36 7.32 -2.51
C VAL A 219 -3.49 8.41 -3.11
N ASP A 220 -4.07 9.53 -3.58
CA ASP A 220 -3.30 10.62 -4.19
C ASP A 220 -2.40 11.33 -3.17
N ASP A 221 -2.88 11.50 -1.94
CA ASP A 221 -2.05 12.03 -0.84
C ASP A 221 -0.90 11.08 -0.51
N LEU A 222 -1.16 9.76 -0.46
CA LEU A 222 -0.11 8.78 -0.23
C LEU A 222 0.93 8.81 -1.37
N VAL A 223 0.51 8.82 -2.63
CA VAL A 223 1.40 8.88 -3.81
C VAL A 223 2.28 10.13 -3.78
N GLU A 224 1.73 11.28 -3.38
CA GLU A 224 2.51 12.50 -3.19
C GLU A 224 3.55 12.34 -2.06
N GLY A 225 3.18 11.72 -0.94
CA GLY A 225 4.11 11.41 0.15
C GLY A 225 5.24 10.48 -0.28
N ILE A 226 4.92 9.42 -1.02
CA ILE A 226 5.90 8.49 -1.60
C ILE A 226 6.88 9.25 -2.53
N TYR A 227 6.35 10.07 -3.41
CA TYR A 227 7.16 10.83 -4.37
C TYR A 227 8.13 11.78 -3.65
N ARG A 228 7.66 12.54 -2.65
CA ARG A 228 8.52 13.43 -1.86
C ARG A 228 9.57 12.67 -1.06
N LEU A 229 9.20 11.55 -0.44
CA LEU A 229 10.16 10.74 0.31
C LEU A 229 11.23 10.15 -0.61
N LEU A 230 10.86 9.66 -1.80
CA LEU A 230 11.83 9.15 -2.77
C LEU A 230 12.87 10.20 -3.14
N LEU A 231 12.47 11.46 -3.30
CA LEU A 231 13.37 12.56 -3.68
C LEU A 231 14.16 13.14 -2.50
N SER A 232 13.77 12.88 -1.27
CA SER A 232 14.48 13.35 -0.07
C SER A 232 15.81 12.62 0.14
N ASP A 233 16.64 13.12 1.06
CA ASP A 233 17.90 12.47 1.46
C ASP A 233 17.80 11.69 2.77
N TYR A 234 16.58 11.42 3.26
CA TYR A 234 16.33 10.75 4.53
C TYR A 234 16.18 9.24 4.34
N SER A 235 16.98 8.43 5.02
CA SER A 235 17.08 6.98 4.80
C SER A 235 16.35 6.13 5.83
N ASP A 236 16.06 6.69 7.03
CA ASP A 236 15.28 5.98 8.04
C ASP A 236 13.78 5.91 7.67
N PRO A 237 12.99 5.05 8.31
CA PRO A 237 11.56 4.95 8.04
C PRO A 237 10.80 6.24 8.26
N VAL A 238 9.78 6.50 7.41
CA VAL A 238 8.86 7.64 7.55
C VAL A 238 7.41 7.15 7.45
N ASN A 239 6.60 7.53 8.42
CA ASN A 239 5.15 7.29 8.40
C ASN A 239 4.46 8.19 7.39
N ILE A 240 3.68 7.61 6.49
CA ILE A 240 2.80 8.35 5.59
C ILE A 240 1.37 7.80 5.75
N GLY A 241 0.46 8.68 6.14
CA GLY A 241 -0.93 8.35 6.40
C GLY A 241 -1.73 9.58 6.85
N ASN A 242 -3.03 9.42 7.00
CA ASN A 242 -3.89 10.48 7.51
C ASN A 242 -4.07 10.29 9.03
N PRO A 243 -3.81 11.29 9.89
CA PRO A 243 -4.02 11.18 11.32
C PRO A 243 -5.49 11.30 11.76
N ASP A 244 -6.42 11.56 10.83
CA ASP A 244 -7.86 11.62 11.14
C ASP A 244 -8.41 10.23 11.43
N GLU A 245 -8.62 9.95 12.72
CA GLU A 245 -9.03 8.63 13.24
C GLU A 245 -10.55 8.53 13.34
N ILE A 246 -11.09 7.37 13.01
CA ILE A 246 -12.53 7.07 13.07
C ILE A 246 -12.76 5.67 13.61
N SER A 247 -13.84 5.46 14.38
CA SER A 247 -14.27 4.12 14.77
C SER A 247 -14.77 3.32 13.56
N ILE A 248 -14.59 2.01 13.55
CA ILE A 248 -15.11 1.15 12.48
C ILE A 248 -16.65 1.23 12.39
N LEU A 249 -17.31 1.38 13.53
CA LEU A 249 -18.77 1.55 13.57
C LEU A 249 -19.23 2.85 12.89
N ASP A 250 -18.57 3.98 13.18
CA ASP A 250 -18.92 5.26 12.57
C ASP A 250 -18.53 5.30 11.09
N PHE A 251 -17.44 4.63 10.73
CA PHE A 251 -17.07 4.44 9.33
C PHE A 251 -18.13 3.63 8.54
N ALA A 252 -18.68 2.56 9.13
CA ALA A 252 -19.78 1.81 8.52
C ALA A 252 -21.03 2.68 8.31
N LYS A 253 -21.39 3.53 9.30
CA LYS A 253 -22.51 4.48 9.16
C LYS A 253 -22.25 5.51 8.06
N GLU A 254 -21.02 6.01 7.95
CA GLU A 254 -20.62 6.95 6.88
C GLU A 254 -20.80 6.32 5.49
N ILE A 255 -20.40 5.05 5.31
CA ILE A 255 -20.61 4.31 4.05
C ILE A 255 -22.09 4.10 3.75
N ILE A 256 -22.92 3.73 4.75
CA ILE A 256 -24.38 3.59 4.57
C ILE A 256 -24.98 4.91 4.08
N SER A 257 -24.62 6.02 4.74
CA SER A 257 -25.10 7.35 4.37
C SER A 257 -24.67 7.75 2.95
N LEU A 258 -23.42 7.47 2.59
CA LEU A 258 -22.84 7.84 1.29
C LEU A 258 -23.45 7.02 0.14
N THR A 259 -23.73 5.73 0.36
CA THR A 259 -24.26 4.84 -0.67
C THR A 259 -25.77 4.87 -0.76
N GLY A 260 -26.47 5.41 0.25
CA GLY A 260 -27.92 5.41 0.33
C GLY A 260 -28.55 4.00 0.45
N THR A 261 -27.73 3.00 0.82
CA THR A 261 -28.21 1.61 0.97
C THR A 261 -29.16 1.45 2.14
N SER A 262 -30.08 0.47 2.05
CA SER A 262 -30.91 0.03 3.17
C SER A 262 -30.28 -1.06 4.04
N SER A 263 -29.02 -1.39 3.80
CA SER A 263 -28.23 -2.38 4.55
C SER A 263 -28.18 -2.06 6.04
N LYS A 264 -28.29 -3.08 6.88
CA LYS A 264 -28.15 -2.96 8.33
C LYS A 264 -26.72 -3.29 8.76
N ILE A 265 -26.34 -2.82 9.95
CA ILE A 265 -25.08 -3.22 10.57
C ILE A 265 -25.34 -4.52 11.34
N VAL A 266 -24.49 -5.53 11.07
CA VAL A 266 -24.46 -6.80 11.78
C VAL A 266 -23.10 -7.01 12.41
N TYR A 267 -23.07 -7.51 13.66
CA TYR A 267 -21.82 -7.69 14.38
C TYR A 267 -21.32 -9.13 14.21
N LYS A 268 -19.99 -9.27 14.03
CA LYS A 268 -19.28 -10.55 13.93
C LYS A 268 -18.17 -10.65 14.96
N GLU A 269 -17.69 -11.83 15.24
CA GLU A 269 -16.55 -12.04 16.15
C GLU A 269 -15.29 -11.33 15.62
N LEU A 270 -14.54 -10.70 16.53
CA LEU A 270 -13.29 -10.03 16.20
C LEU A 270 -12.23 -11.04 15.75
N PRO A 271 -11.55 -10.83 14.61
CA PRO A 271 -10.44 -11.69 14.22
C PRO A 271 -9.30 -11.68 15.24
N GLN A 272 -8.60 -12.80 15.34
CA GLN A 272 -7.43 -12.93 16.20
C GLN A 272 -6.33 -11.94 15.74
N ASP A 273 -5.63 -11.33 16.72
CA ASP A 273 -4.51 -10.40 16.51
C ASP A 273 -4.90 -9.14 15.70
N ASP A 274 -6.21 -8.76 15.61
CA ASP A 274 -6.59 -7.51 14.96
C ASP A 274 -6.23 -6.30 15.84
N PRO A 275 -5.44 -5.31 15.35
CA PRO A 275 -5.04 -4.16 16.15
C PRO A 275 -6.25 -3.34 16.64
N LYS A 276 -6.22 -2.90 17.91
CA LYS A 276 -7.30 -2.09 18.49
C LYS A 276 -7.32 -0.66 17.96
N VAL A 277 -6.14 -0.08 17.77
CA VAL A 277 -5.95 1.32 17.34
C VAL A 277 -4.89 1.40 16.25
N ARG A 278 -5.07 2.33 15.30
CA ARG A 278 -4.10 2.56 14.23
C ARG A 278 -4.16 4.01 13.75
N GLN A 279 -3.21 4.84 14.22
CA GLN A 279 -3.12 6.25 13.86
C GLN A 279 -1.66 6.65 13.66
N PRO A 280 -1.27 7.24 12.51
CA PRO A 280 0.11 7.70 12.31
C PRO A 280 0.39 8.99 13.07
N ASP A 281 1.55 9.07 13.73
CA ASP A 281 2.22 10.35 13.91
C ASP A 281 2.92 10.70 12.59
N ILE A 282 2.55 11.83 11.99
CA ILE A 282 3.10 12.34 10.73
C ILE A 282 4.00 13.57 10.93
N SER A 283 4.41 13.86 12.16
CA SER A 283 5.25 15.02 12.48
C SER A 283 6.56 15.00 11.72
N LEU A 284 7.15 13.79 11.55
CA LEU A 284 8.39 13.63 10.78
C LEU A 284 8.17 13.92 9.30
N ALA A 285 7.10 13.39 8.69
CA ALA A 285 6.76 13.67 7.29
C ALA A 285 6.50 15.16 7.03
N LYS A 286 5.78 15.84 7.94
CA LYS A 286 5.58 17.30 7.87
C LYS A 286 6.91 18.04 7.90
N LYS A 287 7.79 17.70 8.85
CA LYS A 287 9.09 18.37 9.03
C LYS A 287 10.05 18.14 7.86
N LEU A 288 10.19 16.90 7.41
CA LEU A 288 11.19 16.52 6.40
C LEU A 288 10.73 16.78 4.97
N LEU A 289 9.45 16.53 4.68
CA LEU A 289 8.91 16.50 3.33
C LEU A 289 7.99 17.69 3.03
N GLY A 290 7.61 18.48 4.04
CA GLY A 290 6.54 19.47 3.91
C GLY A 290 5.22 18.81 3.48
N TRP A 291 5.02 17.54 3.88
CA TRP A 291 3.88 16.73 3.45
C TRP A 291 2.85 16.56 4.59
N GLU A 292 1.60 16.72 4.23
CA GLU A 292 0.44 16.31 5.00
C GLU A 292 -0.70 15.94 4.04
N PRO A 293 -1.67 15.09 4.47
CA PRO A 293 -2.82 14.76 3.65
C PRO A 293 -3.69 16.02 3.42
N LYS A 294 -4.23 16.15 2.19
CA LYS A 294 -5.03 17.30 1.77
C LYS A 294 -6.47 16.94 1.44
N ILE A 295 -6.68 15.68 1.00
CA ILE A 295 -8.00 15.22 0.56
C ILE A 295 -8.75 14.73 1.80
N SER A 296 -9.90 15.34 2.06
CA SER A 296 -10.77 14.94 3.16
C SER A 296 -11.30 13.52 2.96
N ARG A 297 -11.59 12.80 4.07
CA ARG A 297 -12.16 11.45 3.99
C ARG A 297 -13.46 11.43 3.18
N SER A 298 -14.34 12.39 3.39
CA SER A 298 -15.62 12.49 2.67
C SER A 298 -15.42 12.64 1.16
N GLU A 299 -14.48 13.48 0.72
CA GLU A 299 -14.16 13.67 -0.70
C GLU A 299 -13.57 12.39 -1.32
N GLY A 300 -12.55 11.82 -0.69
CA GLY A 300 -11.92 10.59 -1.18
C GLY A 300 -12.88 9.41 -1.21
N LEU A 301 -13.77 9.27 -0.21
CA LEU A 301 -14.79 8.23 -0.18
C LEU A 301 -15.76 8.36 -1.36
N LYS A 302 -16.23 9.57 -1.66
CA LYS A 302 -17.13 9.80 -2.79
C LYS A 302 -16.49 9.35 -4.10
N ILE A 303 -15.27 9.75 -4.37
CA ILE A 303 -14.52 9.34 -5.58
C ILE A 303 -14.38 7.81 -5.64
N THR A 304 -14.06 7.19 -4.50
CA THR A 304 -13.83 5.73 -4.42
C THR A 304 -15.13 4.94 -4.62
N VAL A 305 -16.23 5.37 -4.00
CA VAL A 305 -17.54 4.73 -4.15
C VAL A 305 -18.05 4.88 -5.58
N ASP A 306 -17.90 6.05 -6.20
CA ASP A 306 -18.27 6.28 -7.61
C ASP A 306 -17.48 5.35 -8.56
N PHE A 307 -16.20 5.09 -8.25
CA PHE A 307 -15.38 4.12 -8.99
C PHE A 307 -15.96 2.69 -8.87
N PHE A 308 -16.29 2.24 -7.65
CA PHE A 308 -16.83 0.90 -7.43
C PHE A 308 -18.23 0.72 -8.04
N ILE A 309 -19.09 1.74 -7.99
CA ILE A 309 -20.40 1.72 -8.67
C ILE A 309 -20.22 1.48 -10.16
N LYS A 310 -19.28 2.17 -10.82
CA LYS A 310 -19.01 1.98 -12.25
C LYS A 310 -18.48 0.57 -12.53
N GLN A 311 -17.62 0.03 -11.67
CA GLN A 311 -17.07 -1.31 -11.81
C GLN A 311 -18.17 -2.39 -11.70
N VAL A 312 -19.04 -2.30 -10.68
CA VAL A 312 -20.14 -3.24 -10.50
C VAL A 312 -21.13 -3.18 -11.65
N ASN A 313 -21.52 -1.97 -12.10
CA ASN A 313 -22.44 -1.79 -13.21
C ASN A 313 -21.85 -2.19 -14.57
N GLY A 314 -20.53 -2.08 -14.75
CA GLY A 314 -19.83 -2.52 -15.95
C GLY A 314 -19.78 -4.04 -16.10
N VAL A 315 -19.66 -4.78 -15.00
CA VAL A 315 -19.68 -6.25 -14.97
C VAL A 315 -21.08 -6.83 -15.28
N GLN A 316 -22.16 -6.08 -14.97
CA GLN A 316 -23.54 -6.51 -15.26
C GLN A 316 -23.95 -6.37 -16.75
N LYS A 317 -23.11 -5.78 -17.59
CA LYS A 317 -23.42 -5.53 -19.03
C LYS A 317 -22.71 -6.44 -20.02
N VAL A 318 -22.05 -7.52 -19.55
CA VAL A 318 -21.39 -8.52 -20.43
C VAL A 318 -22.13 -9.85 -20.43
#